data_c4512e9d0c4f5dbac713147bef101d58
#
_entry.id   c4512e9d0c4f5dbac713147bef101d58
#
_cell.length_a   1.000
_cell.length_b   1.000
_cell.length_c   1.000
_cell.angle_alpha   90.00
_cell.angle_beta   90.00
_cell.angle_gamma   90.00
#
_symmetry.space_group_name_H-M   'P 1'
#
loop_
_entity.id
_entity.type
_entity.pdbx_description
1 polymer ?
#
loop_
_entity_poly.entity_id
_entity_poly.type
_entity_poly.pdbx_seq_one_letter_code
_entity_poly.pdbx_strand_id
1 'polypeptide(L)'
;MKKRMKAICLISAAVLALTGCGGAGKSGLTQVTLNEVAHSIFYAPQYAAIELGYFEDEGIDLKLVNGAGADKVMTALVSGDADIGFMGSEASIYTYAQGAGDYAVNFAQLTQRAGNFLVAREPDTDFHWQKLIGKKVLGGRAGGMPQMVFEYILKKNGIDPKTDLTIDQSISFGLTAAAFTSDDSDYTVEFEPFATGLEMEGSGYVVASLGTDSGYVPYTAYCAKKSYIEAHPDVIQKFTNAIQRGMDYVNSHSSEEIAKVIQPQFKETPLEKITAIVERYKFQDTWKKDTVFEKESFELLQNILEEAGELPARVPYEELVTTEFSKKALQ
;
A
#
# COMPACT_ATOMS: atom_id res chain seq x y z
N MET A 1 42.12 76.58 -20.01
CA MET A 1 42.73 75.78 -18.92
C MET A 1 41.68 74.86 -18.38
N LYS A 2 41.73 73.55 -18.67
CA LYS A 2 40.71 72.55 -18.39
C LYS A 2 41.15 71.72 -17.19
N LYS A 3 40.42 71.77 -16.08
CA LYS A 3 40.59 70.91 -14.90
C LYS A 3 39.87 69.58 -15.17
N ARG A 4 40.59 68.47 -15.15
CA ARG A 4 40.07 67.12 -15.19
C ARG A 4 39.71 66.67 -13.78
N MET A 5 38.46 66.41 -13.54
CA MET A 5 37.94 65.76 -12.31
C MET A 5 37.89 64.24 -12.56
N LYS A 6 38.61 63.48 -11.76
CA LYS A 6 38.53 62.00 -11.73
C LYS A 6 37.39 61.54 -10.85
N ALA A 7 36.40 60.90 -11.43
CA ALA A 7 35.34 60.24 -10.67
C ALA A 7 35.80 58.82 -10.27
N ILE A 8 35.77 58.51 -8.98
CA ILE A 8 36.05 57.21 -8.40
C ILE A 8 34.71 56.51 -8.32
N CYS A 9 34.49 55.46 -9.11
CA CYS A 9 33.33 54.55 -8.97
C CYS A 9 33.64 53.53 -7.88
N LEU A 10 32.93 53.61 -6.75
CA LEU A 10 32.82 52.53 -5.77
C LEU A 10 31.80 51.49 -6.31
N ILE A 11 32.29 50.31 -6.64
CA ILE A 11 31.43 49.19 -6.91
C ILE A 11 31.10 48.48 -5.60
N SER A 12 29.89 48.69 -5.09
CA SER A 12 29.34 47.90 -3.99
C SER A 12 28.83 46.58 -4.52
N ALA A 13 29.54 45.50 -4.24
CA ALA A 13 29.07 44.13 -4.51
C ALA A 13 27.96 43.79 -3.48
N ALA A 14 26.70 43.82 -3.92
CA ALA A 14 25.58 43.28 -3.17
C ALA A 14 25.56 41.73 -3.37
N VAL A 15 25.93 40.99 -2.30
CA VAL A 15 25.74 39.56 -2.22
C VAL A 15 24.25 39.31 -1.96
N LEU A 16 23.50 38.94 -3.00
CA LEU A 16 22.15 38.40 -2.84
C LEU A 16 22.27 36.99 -2.32
N ALA A 17 22.02 36.80 -1.02
CA ALA A 17 21.72 35.50 -0.43
C ALA A 17 20.34 35.05 -0.95
N LEU A 18 20.33 34.12 -1.91
CA LEU A 18 19.13 33.39 -2.27
C LEU A 18 18.77 32.45 -1.12
N THR A 19 17.92 32.92 -0.20
CA THR A 19 17.20 32.05 0.72
C THR A 19 16.14 31.32 -0.09
N GLY A 20 16.45 30.07 -0.49
CA GLY A 20 15.46 29.17 -1.02
C GLY A 20 14.42 28.90 0.07
N CYS A 21 13.15 29.23 -0.18
CA CYS A 21 12.01 28.76 0.59
C CYS A 21 11.84 27.25 0.34
N GLY A 22 12.65 26.42 0.99
CA GLY A 22 12.31 25.04 1.29
C GLY A 22 11.33 25.05 2.45
N GLY A 23 10.22 24.30 2.38
CA GLY A 23 9.29 24.16 3.49
C GLY A 23 10.05 23.80 4.75
N ALA A 24 9.76 24.51 5.86
CA ALA A 24 10.43 24.31 7.12
C ALA A 24 10.04 22.92 7.70
N GLY A 25 10.86 21.90 7.40
CA GLY A 25 10.84 20.64 8.12
C GLY A 25 11.15 20.87 9.60
N LYS A 26 10.69 19.96 10.46
CA LYS A 26 11.01 19.99 11.89
C LYS A 26 12.53 20.00 12.03
N SER A 27 13.08 21.03 12.71
CA SER A 27 14.52 21.23 12.83
C SER A 27 15.19 20.01 13.46
N GLY A 28 16.12 19.39 12.72
CA GLY A 28 16.92 18.26 13.17
C GLY A 28 16.44 16.86 12.72
N LEU A 29 15.29 16.76 12.06
CA LEU A 29 14.78 15.49 11.50
C LEU A 29 15.14 15.35 10.01
N THR A 30 15.33 14.11 9.57
CA THR A 30 15.52 13.78 8.14
C THR A 30 14.15 13.73 7.46
N GLN A 31 13.93 14.55 6.44
CA GLN A 31 12.72 14.48 5.63
C GLN A 31 12.71 13.19 4.80
N VAL A 32 11.59 12.47 4.83
CA VAL A 32 11.34 11.27 4.01
C VAL A 32 9.94 11.38 3.40
N THR A 33 9.85 11.31 2.09
CA THR A 33 8.57 11.28 1.37
C THR A 33 8.17 9.82 1.12
N LEU A 34 7.09 9.39 1.79
CA LEU A 34 6.43 8.10 1.57
C LEU A 34 5.22 8.30 0.65
N ASN A 35 5.19 7.58 -0.48
CA ASN A 35 4.04 7.56 -1.36
C ASN A 35 3.30 6.22 -1.19
N GLU A 36 2.06 6.28 -0.69
CA GLU A 36 1.21 5.11 -0.47
C GLU A 36 0.21 4.91 -1.62
N VAL A 37 -0.08 3.64 -1.94
CA VAL A 37 -0.98 3.26 -3.05
C VAL A 37 -2.43 3.68 -2.84
N ALA A 38 -2.87 3.72 -1.59
CA ALA A 38 -4.22 4.12 -1.18
C ALA A 38 -4.19 4.53 0.30
N HIS A 39 -5.06 5.45 0.69
CA HIS A 39 -5.26 5.80 2.09
C HIS A 39 -6.36 4.90 2.67
N SER A 40 -5.96 3.84 3.41
CA SER A 40 -6.88 2.78 3.83
C SER A 40 -6.54 2.24 5.21
N ILE A 41 -7.57 1.94 6.01
CA ILE A 41 -7.43 1.27 7.33
C ILE A 41 -6.71 -0.08 7.21
N PHE A 42 -6.64 -0.65 6.01
CA PHE A 42 -5.82 -1.81 5.67
C PHE A 42 -4.33 -1.64 6.07
N TYR A 43 -3.88 -0.40 6.21
CA TYR A 43 -2.52 -0.04 6.60
C TYR A 43 -2.42 0.50 8.04
N ALA A 44 -3.31 0.06 8.92
CA ALA A 44 -3.37 0.52 10.30
C ALA A 44 -2.02 0.56 11.04
N PRO A 45 -1.09 -0.41 10.89
CA PRO A 45 0.23 -0.31 11.54
C PRO A 45 1.05 0.92 11.11
N GLN A 46 0.98 1.32 9.81
CA GLN A 46 1.62 2.54 9.32
C GLN A 46 1.07 3.79 10.01
N TYR A 47 -0.26 3.88 10.10
CA TYR A 47 -0.90 5.03 10.72
C TYR A 47 -0.71 5.06 12.23
N ALA A 48 -0.66 3.90 12.88
CA ALA A 48 -0.28 3.80 14.28
C ALA A 48 1.16 4.32 14.51
N ALA A 49 2.10 3.97 13.63
CA ALA A 49 3.46 4.49 13.71
C ALA A 49 3.53 6.00 13.53
N ILE A 50 2.70 6.57 12.65
CA ILE A 50 2.60 8.02 12.43
C ILE A 50 1.99 8.71 13.67
N GLU A 51 0.81 8.29 14.11
CA GLU A 51 0.07 8.97 15.17
C GLU A 51 0.72 8.82 16.57
N LEU A 52 1.50 7.74 16.78
CA LEU A 52 2.26 7.54 18.02
C LEU A 52 3.66 8.19 17.98
N GLY A 53 4.02 8.87 16.88
CA GLY A 53 5.28 9.61 16.77
C GLY A 53 6.51 8.73 16.58
N TYR A 54 6.36 7.47 16.15
CA TYR A 54 7.48 6.54 16.04
C TYR A 54 8.48 6.93 14.95
N PHE A 55 8.05 7.62 13.91
CA PHE A 55 8.97 8.18 12.90
C PHE A 55 9.79 9.33 13.46
N GLU A 56 9.18 10.23 14.22
CA GLU A 56 9.88 11.32 14.88
C GLU A 56 10.89 10.83 15.91
N ASP A 57 10.55 9.78 16.67
CA ASP A 57 11.47 9.13 17.63
C ASP A 57 12.71 8.57 16.92
N GLU A 58 12.56 8.05 15.69
CA GLU A 58 13.64 7.59 14.84
C GLU A 58 14.36 8.72 14.09
N GLY A 59 13.97 9.98 14.32
CA GLY A 59 14.57 11.13 13.66
C GLY A 59 14.12 11.39 12.24
N ILE A 60 12.93 10.92 11.86
CA ILE A 60 12.31 11.09 10.54
C ILE A 60 11.16 12.11 10.63
N ASP A 61 11.17 13.10 9.74
CA ASP A 61 10.01 13.95 9.42
C ASP A 61 9.31 13.36 8.20
N LEU A 62 8.26 12.54 8.44
CA LEU A 62 7.58 11.80 7.39
C LEU A 62 6.56 12.66 6.66
N LYS A 63 6.72 12.78 5.34
CA LYS A 63 5.72 13.34 4.44
C LYS A 63 4.97 12.22 3.74
N LEU A 64 3.71 12.00 4.12
CA LEU A 64 2.83 11.02 3.49
C LEU A 64 2.13 11.61 2.27
N VAL A 65 2.15 10.91 1.14
CA VAL A 65 1.48 11.25 -0.12
C VAL A 65 0.66 10.07 -0.59
N ASN A 66 -0.61 10.28 -0.94
CA ASN A 66 -1.45 9.25 -1.54
C ASN A 66 -1.30 9.28 -3.07
N GLY A 67 -0.73 8.25 -3.65
CA GLY A 67 -0.52 8.10 -5.10
C GLY A 67 -1.79 7.67 -5.85
N ALA A 68 -2.76 7.06 -5.16
CA ALA A 68 -3.99 6.55 -5.75
C ALA A 68 -3.75 5.57 -6.93
N GLY A 69 -2.87 4.60 -6.72
CA GLY A 69 -2.54 3.54 -7.67
C GLY A 69 -1.05 3.17 -7.67
N ALA A 70 -0.75 1.87 -7.81
CA ALA A 70 0.64 1.37 -7.76
C ALA A 70 1.52 1.91 -8.89
N ASP A 71 0.94 2.12 -10.07
CA ASP A 71 1.59 2.73 -11.23
C ASP A 71 2.07 4.17 -10.94
N LYS A 72 1.25 4.96 -10.24
CA LYS A 72 1.60 6.34 -9.85
C LYS A 72 2.64 6.35 -8.72
N VAL A 73 2.51 5.46 -7.73
CA VAL A 73 3.51 5.31 -6.67
C VAL A 73 4.87 4.93 -7.25
N MET A 74 4.91 3.95 -8.16
CA MET A 74 6.14 3.54 -8.83
C MET A 74 6.71 4.68 -9.68
N THR A 75 5.86 5.44 -10.39
CA THR A 75 6.31 6.61 -11.15
C THR A 75 6.96 7.65 -10.24
N ALA A 76 6.34 7.98 -9.10
CA ALA A 76 6.90 8.93 -8.14
C ALA A 76 8.25 8.44 -7.55
N LEU A 77 8.36 7.13 -7.30
CA LEU A 77 9.60 6.52 -6.82
C LEU A 77 10.73 6.61 -7.86
N VAL A 78 10.44 6.24 -9.11
CA VAL A 78 11.45 6.25 -10.20
C VAL A 78 11.87 7.67 -10.55
N SER A 79 10.93 8.64 -10.57
CA SER A 79 11.25 10.07 -10.83
C SER A 79 12.02 10.75 -9.68
N GLY A 80 11.97 10.18 -8.46
CA GLY A 80 12.57 10.79 -7.27
C GLY A 80 11.66 11.80 -6.55
N ASP A 81 10.36 11.83 -6.88
CA ASP A 81 9.35 12.61 -6.16
C ASP A 81 8.95 11.95 -4.84
N ALA A 82 9.28 10.67 -4.67
CA ALA A 82 9.18 9.94 -3.42
C ALA A 82 10.48 9.18 -3.13
N ASP A 83 10.85 9.09 -1.86
CA ASP A 83 11.99 8.32 -1.36
C ASP A 83 11.64 6.86 -1.17
N ILE A 84 10.43 6.62 -0.65
CA ILE A 84 9.88 5.29 -0.34
C ILE A 84 8.51 5.17 -1.00
N GLY A 85 8.27 4.03 -1.67
CA GLY A 85 6.98 3.63 -2.20
C GLY A 85 6.36 2.56 -1.30
N PHE A 86 5.04 2.63 -1.10
CA PHE A 86 4.27 1.62 -0.41
C PHE A 86 3.12 1.15 -1.29
N MET A 87 3.24 -0.06 -1.83
CA MET A 87 2.31 -0.58 -2.83
C MET A 87 2.36 -2.10 -2.90
N GLY A 88 1.58 -2.67 -3.82
CA GLY A 88 1.65 -4.10 -4.14
C GLY A 88 3.04 -4.50 -4.61
N SER A 89 3.53 -5.63 -4.11
CA SER A 89 4.91 -6.09 -4.37
C SER A 89 5.14 -6.49 -5.83
N GLU A 90 4.06 -6.74 -6.60
CA GLU A 90 4.11 -7.00 -8.04
C GLU A 90 4.72 -5.85 -8.85
N ALA A 91 4.55 -4.61 -8.38
CA ALA A 91 5.07 -3.44 -9.08
C ALA A 91 6.60 -3.44 -9.18
N SER A 92 7.32 -3.94 -8.16
CA SER A 92 8.78 -4.11 -8.22
C SER A 92 9.19 -5.21 -9.21
N ILE A 93 8.41 -6.28 -9.30
CA ILE A 93 8.61 -7.37 -10.27
C ILE A 93 8.48 -6.82 -11.71
N TYR A 94 7.41 -6.07 -11.99
CA TYR A 94 7.20 -5.49 -13.32
C TYR A 94 8.32 -4.53 -13.73
N THR A 95 8.74 -3.66 -12.82
CA THR A 95 9.80 -2.68 -13.09
C THR A 95 11.14 -3.38 -13.37
N TYR A 96 11.47 -4.42 -12.61
CA TYR A 96 12.66 -5.24 -12.83
C TYR A 96 12.59 -5.99 -14.17
N ALA A 97 11.47 -6.63 -14.46
CA ALA A 97 11.27 -7.39 -15.72
C ALA A 97 11.34 -6.50 -16.96
N GLN A 98 11.02 -5.21 -16.84
CA GLN A 98 11.18 -4.22 -17.90
C GLN A 98 12.64 -3.76 -18.11
N GLY A 99 13.59 -4.27 -17.32
CA GLY A 99 15.02 -3.99 -17.46
C GLY A 99 15.48 -2.67 -16.87
N ALA A 100 14.74 -2.12 -15.88
CA ALA A 100 15.18 -0.92 -15.18
C ALA A 100 16.54 -1.16 -14.48
N GLY A 101 17.52 -0.30 -14.72
CA GLY A 101 18.86 -0.43 -14.13
C GLY A 101 18.89 -0.07 -12.63
N ASP A 102 18.03 0.87 -12.20
CA ASP A 102 17.85 1.28 -10.80
C ASP A 102 16.40 0.98 -10.40
N TYR A 103 16.15 -0.29 -10.17
CA TYR A 103 14.83 -0.84 -9.86
C TYR A 103 14.48 -0.70 -8.37
N ALA A 104 13.19 -0.87 -8.06
CA ALA A 104 12.68 -0.86 -6.70
C ALA A 104 12.98 -2.19 -6.00
N VAL A 105 13.55 -2.11 -4.78
CA VAL A 105 13.81 -3.25 -3.90
C VAL A 105 12.92 -3.13 -2.67
N ASN A 106 12.20 -4.21 -2.35
CA ASN A 106 11.36 -4.29 -1.17
C ASN A 106 12.23 -4.53 0.07
N PHE A 107 12.03 -3.76 1.12
CA PHE A 107 12.84 -3.86 2.35
C PHE A 107 12.02 -4.15 3.61
N ALA A 108 10.69 -3.96 3.55
CA ALA A 108 9.78 -4.25 4.66
C ALA A 108 8.39 -4.62 4.12
N GLN A 109 7.80 -5.70 4.63
CA GLN A 109 6.45 -6.13 4.30
C GLN A 109 5.50 -5.76 5.44
N LEU A 110 4.31 -5.21 5.12
CA LEU A 110 3.30 -4.85 6.11
C LEU A 110 2.16 -5.87 6.17
N THR A 111 1.55 -6.16 5.02
CA THR A 111 0.38 -7.03 4.93
C THR A 111 0.75 -8.37 4.32
N GLN A 112 0.18 -9.43 4.89
CA GLN A 112 0.43 -10.81 4.46
C GLN A 112 -0.80 -11.50 3.86
N ARG A 113 -1.91 -10.76 3.68
CA ARG A 113 -3.13 -11.23 3.06
C ARG A 113 -3.74 -10.13 2.22
N ALA A 114 -4.59 -10.52 1.25
CA ALA A 114 -5.38 -9.56 0.49
C ALA A 114 -6.34 -8.80 1.43
N GLY A 115 -6.53 -7.51 1.17
CA GLY A 115 -7.35 -6.63 1.99
C GLY A 115 -8.80 -6.51 1.54
N ASN A 116 -9.20 -7.25 0.51
CA ASN A 116 -10.51 -7.15 -0.10
C ASN A 116 -11.43 -8.31 0.26
N PHE A 117 -12.73 -8.05 0.13
CA PHE A 117 -13.83 -8.93 0.48
C PHE A 117 -14.77 -9.08 -0.70
N LEU A 118 -15.41 -10.24 -0.81
CA LEU A 118 -16.52 -10.44 -1.72
C LEU A 118 -17.81 -10.04 -0.98
N VAL A 119 -18.56 -9.13 -1.58
CA VAL A 119 -19.82 -8.60 -1.07
C VAL A 119 -20.95 -9.07 -1.98
N ALA A 120 -21.98 -9.67 -1.43
CA ALA A 120 -23.20 -10.09 -2.11
C ALA A 120 -24.36 -9.10 -1.85
N ARG A 121 -25.39 -9.12 -2.69
CA ARG A 121 -26.62 -8.32 -2.47
C ARG A 121 -27.46 -8.82 -1.30
N GLU A 122 -27.44 -10.11 -1.06
CA GLU A 122 -28.21 -10.76 -0.02
C GLU A 122 -27.29 -11.50 0.94
N PRO A 123 -27.67 -11.65 2.22
CA PRO A 123 -26.91 -12.45 3.17
C PRO A 123 -26.77 -13.91 2.70
N ASP A 124 -25.59 -14.47 2.76
CA ASP A 124 -25.32 -15.88 2.44
C ASP A 124 -24.36 -16.48 3.45
N THR A 125 -24.92 -17.19 4.45
CA THR A 125 -24.14 -17.86 5.51
C THR A 125 -23.55 -19.20 5.08
N ASP A 126 -23.90 -19.70 3.89
CA ASP A 126 -23.42 -20.94 3.30
C ASP A 126 -22.71 -20.65 1.97
N PHE A 127 -21.99 -19.50 1.89
CA PHE A 127 -21.30 -19.12 0.68
C PHE A 127 -20.17 -20.11 0.36
N HIS A 128 -20.08 -20.45 -0.92
CA HIS A 128 -18.96 -21.15 -1.53
C HIS A 128 -18.72 -20.63 -2.95
N TRP A 129 -17.49 -20.66 -3.43
CA TRP A 129 -17.06 -19.97 -4.63
C TRP A 129 -17.84 -20.41 -5.90
N GLN A 130 -18.30 -21.67 -5.99
CA GLN A 130 -19.10 -22.19 -7.12
C GLN A 130 -20.43 -21.42 -7.30
N LYS A 131 -20.93 -20.72 -6.29
CA LYS A 131 -22.10 -19.84 -6.43
C LYS A 131 -21.89 -18.66 -7.39
N LEU A 132 -20.64 -18.36 -7.72
CA LEU A 132 -20.30 -17.32 -8.70
C LEU A 132 -20.49 -17.74 -10.17
N ILE A 133 -20.68 -19.03 -10.44
CA ILE A 133 -20.88 -19.54 -11.82
C ILE A 133 -22.16 -18.92 -12.38
N GLY A 134 -22.04 -18.29 -13.56
CA GLY A 134 -23.13 -17.58 -14.26
C GLY A 134 -23.47 -16.20 -13.68
N LYS A 135 -22.70 -15.69 -12.70
CA LYS A 135 -22.94 -14.43 -12.02
C LYS A 135 -22.16 -13.27 -12.62
N LYS A 136 -22.63 -12.05 -12.32
CA LYS A 136 -21.96 -10.79 -12.65
C LYS A 136 -21.27 -10.22 -11.39
N VAL A 137 -19.96 -10.00 -11.48
CA VAL A 137 -19.13 -9.51 -10.37
C VAL A 137 -18.39 -8.24 -10.79
N LEU A 138 -18.44 -7.20 -9.98
CA LEU A 138 -17.53 -6.06 -10.09
C LEU A 138 -16.18 -6.47 -9.47
N GLY A 139 -15.19 -6.77 -10.33
CA GLY A 139 -14.00 -7.55 -9.93
C GLY A 139 -12.74 -6.73 -9.68
N GLY A 140 -12.84 -5.38 -9.68
CA GLY A 140 -11.67 -4.51 -9.55
C GLY A 140 -10.93 -4.27 -10.87
N ARG A 141 -9.95 -3.38 -10.86
CA ARG A 141 -9.20 -2.95 -12.05
C ARG A 141 -8.31 -4.07 -12.59
N ALA A 142 -8.30 -4.25 -13.91
CA ALA A 142 -7.41 -5.19 -14.60
C ALA A 142 -5.92 -4.90 -14.31
N GLY A 143 -5.12 -5.96 -14.15
CA GLY A 143 -3.67 -5.90 -13.92
C GLY A 143 -3.25 -5.50 -12.50
N GLY A 144 -4.19 -5.35 -11.56
CA GLY A 144 -3.89 -5.09 -10.15
C GLY A 144 -4.01 -6.33 -9.26
N MET A 145 -3.34 -6.29 -8.10
CA MET A 145 -3.43 -7.39 -7.12
C MET A 145 -4.87 -7.80 -6.75
N PRO A 146 -5.84 -6.87 -6.59
CA PRO A 146 -7.21 -7.26 -6.28
C PRO A 146 -7.81 -8.24 -7.30
N GLN A 147 -7.67 -7.93 -8.59
CA GLN A 147 -8.17 -8.79 -9.66
C GLN A 147 -7.40 -10.10 -9.73
N MET A 148 -6.07 -10.06 -9.70
CA MET A 148 -5.24 -11.26 -9.85
C MET A 148 -5.47 -12.26 -8.71
N VAL A 149 -5.61 -11.77 -7.47
CA VAL A 149 -5.94 -12.60 -6.31
C VAL A 149 -7.35 -13.17 -6.42
N PHE A 150 -8.31 -12.39 -6.88
CA PHE A 150 -9.68 -12.88 -7.10
C PHE A 150 -9.71 -14.01 -8.15
N GLU A 151 -9.10 -13.80 -9.31
CA GLU A 151 -9.01 -14.83 -10.34
C GLU A 151 -8.21 -16.07 -9.89
N TYR A 152 -7.15 -15.90 -9.12
CA TYR A 152 -6.41 -17.00 -8.51
C TYR A 152 -7.31 -17.85 -7.60
N ILE A 153 -8.13 -17.22 -6.75
CA ILE A 153 -9.08 -17.93 -5.90
C ILE A 153 -10.12 -18.68 -6.75
N LEU A 154 -10.66 -18.05 -7.79
CA LEU A 154 -11.60 -18.71 -8.70
C LEU A 154 -11.00 -19.98 -9.32
N LYS A 155 -9.80 -19.87 -9.90
CA LYS A 155 -9.07 -21.00 -10.51
C LYS A 155 -8.79 -22.11 -9.50
N LYS A 156 -8.35 -21.75 -8.29
CA LYS A 156 -8.11 -22.70 -7.19
C LYS A 156 -9.38 -23.49 -6.81
N ASN A 157 -10.56 -22.90 -7.02
CA ASN A 157 -11.86 -23.52 -6.82
C ASN A 157 -12.45 -24.17 -8.08
N GLY A 158 -11.66 -24.31 -9.15
CA GLY A 158 -12.07 -24.95 -10.40
C GLY A 158 -13.00 -24.11 -11.26
N ILE A 159 -13.00 -22.78 -11.09
CA ILE A 159 -13.82 -21.82 -11.84
C ILE A 159 -12.93 -21.08 -12.84
N ASP A 160 -13.30 -21.09 -14.10
CA ASP A 160 -12.61 -20.28 -15.11
C ASP A 160 -13.13 -18.85 -15.10
N PRO A 161 -12.30 -17.85 -14.71
CA PRO A 161 -12.74 -16.46 -14.63
C PRO A 161 -13.16 -15.84 -15.97
N LYS A 162 -12.83 -16.48 -17.10
CA LYS A 162 -13.14 -15.98 -18.45
C LYS A 162 -14.44 -16.53 -19.03
N THR A 163 -14.88 -17.71 -18.58
CA THR A 163 -16.01 -18.43 -19.18
C THR A 163 -17.15 -18.70 -18.22
N ASP A 164 -16.86 -18.86 -16.92
CA ASP A 164 -17.85 -19.34 -15.96
C ASP A 164 -18.66 -18.22 -15.29
N LEU A 165 -18.17 -16.97 -15.35
CA LEU A 165 -18.85 -15.80 -14.80
C LEU A 165 -18.50 -14.54 -15.62
N THR A 166 -19.18 -13.44 -15.34
CA THR A 166 -18.86 -12.14 -15.92
C THR A 166 -18.16 -11.27 -14.88
N ILE A 167 -16.89 -10.91 -15.12
CA ILE A 167 -16.14 -10.00 -14.26
C ILE A 167 -16.03 -8.63 -14.94
N ASP A 168 -16.70 -7.62 -14.39
CA ASP A 168 -16.57 -6.25 -14.86
C ASP A 168 -15.37 -5.56 -14.19
N GLN A 169 -14.40 -5.21 -14.99
CA GLN A 169 -13.13 -4.57 -14.57
C GLN A 169 -13.05 -3.10 -15.01
N SER A 170 -14.13 -2.55 -15.54
CA SER A 170 -14.16 -1.19 -16.09
C SER A 170 -14.30 -0.12 -15.01
N ILE A 171 -14.75 -0.49 -13.81
CA ILE A 171 -15.01 0.46 -12.71
C ILE A 171 -13.70 0.76 -11.96
N SER A 172 -13.42 2.03 -11.77
CA SER A 172 -12.24 2.50 -11.05
C SER A 172 -12.31 2.12 -9.57
N PHE A 173 -11.14 1.85 -8.98
CA PHE A 173 -10.99 1.64 -7.55
C PHE A 173 -11.63 2.78 -6.73
N GLY A 174 -12.41 2.41 -5.71
CA GLY A 174 -13.14 3.35 -4.86
C GLY A 174 -14.52 3.78 -5.41
N LEU A 175 -14.89 3.35 -6.62
CA LEU A 175 -16.23 3.60 -7.20
C LEU A 175 -17.08 2.33 -7.31
N THR A 176 -16.51 1.15 -7.03
CA THR A 176 -17.17 -0.15 -7.17
C THR A 176 -18.38 -0.29 -6.24
N ALA A 177 -18.29 0.16 -4.98
CA ALA A 177 -19.42 0.14 -4.04
C ALA A 177 -20.60 0.99 -4.52
N ALA A 178 -20.34 2.20 -5.03
CA ALA A 178 -21.39 3.08 -5.58
C ALA A 178 -21.99 2.49 -6.86
N ALA A 179 -21.17 1.88 -7.73
CA ALA A 179 -21.65 1.18 -8.91
C ALA A 179 -22.52 -0.02 -8.51
N PHE A 180 -22.07 -0.83 -7.56
CA PHE A 180 -22.81 -1.97 -7.05
C PHE A 180 -24.20 -1.60 -6.52
N THR A 181 -24.34 -0.49 -5.80
CA THR A 181 -25.66 -0.04 -5.31
C THR A 181 -26.60 0.41 -6.42
N SER A 182 -26.10 0.79 -7.59
CA SER A 182 -26.86 1.38 -8.69
C SER A 182 -27.04 0.47 -9.90
N ASP A 183 -26.28 -0.63 -10.02
CA ASP A 183 -26.34 -1.56 -11.15
C ASP A 183 -27.01 -2.90 -10.80
N ASP A 184 -26.91 -3.89 -11.68
CA ASP A 184 -27.49 -5.24 -11.56
C ASP A 184 -26.46 -6.33 -11.22
N SER A 185 -25.25 -5.96 -10.81
CA SER A 185 -24.23 -6.94 -10.44
C SER A 185 -24.65 -7.75 -9.23
N ASP A 186 -24.40 -9.07 -9.27
CA ASP A 186 -24.73 -9.98 -8.16
C ASP A 186 -23.77 -9.80 -6.97
N TYR A 187 -22.48 -9.52 -7.27
CA TYR A 187 -21.41 -9.39 -6.30
C TYR A 187 -20.48 -8.24 -6.67
N THR A 188 -19.74 -7.76 -5.66
CA THR A 188 -18.63 -6.81 -5.84
C THR A 188 -17.44 -7.19 -4.98
N VAL A 189 -16.22 -6.90 -5.46
CA VAL A 189 -14.97 -7.05 -4.70
C VAL A 189 -14.61 -5.71 -4.11
N GLU A 190 -14.70 -5.59 -2.79
CA GLU A 190 -14.54 -4.32 -2.08
C GLU A 190 -13.39 -4.34 -1.09
N PHE A 191 -12.74 -3.19 -0.92
CA PHE A 191 -11.88 -2.90 0.21
C PHE A 191 -12.64 -2.20 1.33
N GLU A 192 -12.04 -2.14 2.50
CA GLU A 192 -12.50 -1.28 3.57
C GLU A 192 -12.07 0.19 3.32
N PRO A 193 -12.94 1.17 3.60
CA PRO A 193 -14.17 1.11 4.41
C PRO A 193 -15.46 0.81 3.62
N PHE A 194 -15.39 0.44 2.35
CA PHE A 194 -16.54 0.27 1.48
C PHE A 194 -17.33 -1.01 1.80
N ALA A 195 -16.65 -2.14 2.05
CA ALA A 195 -17.31 -3.40 2.41
C ALA A 195 -18.17 -3.22 3.68
N THR A 196 -17.58 -2.72 4.78
CA THR A 196 -18.34 -2.40 6.01
C THR A 196 -19.41 -1.31 5.75
N GLY A 197 -19.16 -0.36 4.85
CA GLY A 197 -20.15 0.65 4.47
C GLY A 197 -21.41 0.05 3.89
N LEU A 198 -21.28 -0.85 2.91
CA LEU A 198 -22.40 -1.56 2.29
C LEU A 198 -23.20 -2.38 3.30
N GLU A 199 -22.52 -3.05 4.26
CA GLU A 199 -23.19 -3.81 5.31
C GLU A 199 -23.98 -2.89 6.27
N MET A 200 -23.37 -1.79 6.73
CA MET A 200 -24.04 -0.85 7.64
C MET A 200 -25.24 -0.14 6.99
N GLU A 201 -25.21 0.04 5.68
CA GLU A 201 -26.31 0.61 4.89
C GLU A 201 -27.36 -0.44 4.50
N GLY A 202 -27.10 -1.74 4.74
CA GLY A 202 -27.95 -2.84 4.31
C GLY A 202 -28.02 -2.98 2.78
N SER A 203 -27.02 -2.46 2.07
CA SER A 203 -26.92 -2.47 0.61
C SER A 203 -26.08 -3.63 0.06
N GLY A 204 -25.38 -4.35 0.96
CA GLY A 204 -24.56 -5.51 0.62
C GLY A 204 -24.11 -6.25 1.88
N TYR A 205 -23.62 -7.49 1.70
CA TYR A 205 -23.22 -8.37 2.80
C TYR A 205 -21.91 -9.05 2.45
N VAL A 206 -20.90 -8.95 3.31
CA VAL A 206 -19.64 -9.66 3.15
C VAL A 206 -19.87 -11.16 3.27
N VAL A 207 -19.57 -11.91 2.22
CA VAL A 207 -19.77 -13.38 2.16
C VAL A 207 -18.45 -14.16 2.12
N ALA A 208 -17.34 -13.53 1.71
CA ALA A 208 -16.02 -14.16 1.74
C ALA A 208 -14.90 -13.13 1.92
N SER A 209 -13.80 -13.56 2.53
CA SER A 209 -12.54 -12.81 2.59
C SER A 209 -11.57 -13.34 1.54
N LEU A 210 -11.20 -12.52 0.56
CA LEU A 210 -10.16 -12.89 -0.40
C LEU A 210 -8.82 -13.11 0.31
N GLY A 211 -8.56 -12.39 1.40
CA GLY A 211 -7.36 -12.55 2.19
C GLY A 211 -7.23 -13.91 2.86
N THR A 212 -8.33 -14.47 3.33
CA THR A 212 -8.34 -15.82 3.90
C THR A 212 -8.12 -16.87 2.81
N ASP A 213 -8.81 -16.75 1.68
CA ASP A 213 -8.86 -17.79 0.65
C ASP A 213 -7.64 -17.81 -0.28
N SER A 214 -6.97 -16.66 -0.46
CA SER A 214 -5.71 -16.58 -1.22
C SER A 214 -4.50 -17.17 -0.47
N GLY A 215 -4.54 -17.21 0.85
CA GLY A 215 -3.39 -17.57 1.68
C GLY A 215 -2.48 -16.36 1.99
N TYR A 216 -1.24 -16.64 2.40
CA TYR A 216 -0.26 -15.60 2.74
C TYR A 216 0.43 -15.06 1.49
N VAL A 217 -0.08 -13.94 0.99
CA VAL A 217 0.47 -13.22 -0.17
C VAL A 217 1.12 -11.92 0.32
N PRO A 218 2.33 -11.56 -0.13
CA PRO A 218 2.94 -10.28 0.24
C PRO A 218 2.21 -9.14 -0.48
N TYR A 219 1.02 -8.81 0.04
CA TYR A 219 0.08 -7.95 -0.67
C TYR A 219 0.58 -6.52 -0.80
N THR A 220 1.16 -5.95 0.29
CA THR A 220 1.81 -4.64 0.25
C THR A 220 3.13 -4.65 1.00
N ALA A 221 4.13 -4.01 0.39
CA ALA A 221 5.46 -3.85 0.94
C ALA A 221 5.99 -2.43 0.70
N TYR A 222 6.92 -2.01 1.55
CA TYR A 222 7.72 -0.80 1.37
C TYR A 222 8.91 -1.11 0.48
N CYS A 223 9.11 -0.29 -0.52
CA CYS A 223 10.24 -0.39 -1.42
C CYS A 223 10.90 0.98 -1.64
N ALA A 224 12.16 0.96 -2.04
CA ALA A 224 12.90 2.12 -2.46
C ALA A 224 13.80 1.75 -3.66
N LYS A 225 14.29 2.73 -4.42
CA LYS A 225 15.28 2.45 -5.46
C LYS A 225 16.51 1.80 -4.85
N LYS A 226 17.12 0.86 -5.56
CA LYS A 226 18.36 0.19 -5.13
C LYS A 226 19.44 1.21 -4.74
N SER A 227 19.65 2.22 -5.58
CA SER A 227 20.59 3.30 -5.32
C SER A 227 20.28 4.11 -4.06
N TYR A 228 18.98 4.31 -3.73
CA TYR A 228 18.59 5.02 -2.53
C TYR A 228 18.88 4.20 -1.27
N ILE A 229 18.59 2.89 -1.28
CA ILE A 229 18.90 1.98 -0.16
C ILE A 229 20.41 1.94 0.11
N GLU A 230 21.23 1.87 -0.95
CA GLU A 230 22.68 1.87 -0.85
C GLU A 230 23.25 3.20 -0.31
N ALA A 231 22.65 4.33 -0.71
CA ALA A 231 23.09 5.66 -0.28
C ALA A 231 22.59 6.06 1.11
N HIS A 232 21.44 5.54 1.56
CA HIS A 232 20.75 5.94 2.80
C HIS A 232 20.33 4.75 3.67
N PRO A 233 21.21 3.77 3.96
CA PRO A 233 20.86 2.58 4.72
C PRO A 233 20.40 2.87 6.15
N ASP A 234 20.87 3.96 6.75
CA ASP A 234 20.46 4.44 8.07
C ASP A 234 19.02 4.96 8.07
N VAL A 235 18.59 5.65 7.01
CA VAL A 235 17.21 6.13 6.85
C VAL A 235 16.26 4.94 6.68
N ILE A 236 16.63 3.96 5.85
CA ILE A 236 15.83 2.73 5.65
C ILE A 236 15.71 1.95 6.96
N GLN A 237 16.79 1.84 7.74
CA GLN A 237 16.74 1.18 9.05
C GLN A 237 15.79 1.88 10.02
N LYS A 238 15.92 3.20 10.17
CA LYS A 238 15.05 4.01 11.04
C LYS A 238 13.58 3.92 10.62
N PHE A 239 13.32 4.01 9.32
CA PHE A 239 11.97 3.82 8.78
C PHE A 239 11.41 2.44 9.12
N THR A 240 12.20 1.38 8.93
CA THR A 240 11.81 0.01 9.24
C THR A 240 11.55 -0.19 10.74
N ASN A 241 12.38 0.42 11.62
CA ASN A 241 12.15 0.41 13.06
C ASN A 241 10.80 1.05 13.44
N ALA A 242 10.48 2.20 12.87
CA ALA A 242 9.20 2.89 13.13
C ALA A 242 8.01 2.03 12.69
N ILE A 243 8.07 1.41 11.51
CA ILE A 243 7.02 0.49 11.02
C ILE A 243 6.91 -0.74 11.92
N GLN A 244 8.04 -1.35 12.34
CA GLN A 244 8.01 -2.50 13.25
C GLN A 244 7.29 -2.17 14.56
N ARG A 245 7.58 -1.01 15.16
CA ARG A 245 6.89 -0.54 16.36
C ARG A 245 5.38 -0.35 16.13
N GLY A 246 4.97 0.15 14.95
CA GLY A 246 3.57 0.26 14.56
C GLY A 246 2.89 -1.12 14.44
N MET A 247 3.58 -2.12 13.90
CA MET A 247 3.11 -3.49 13.84
C MET A 247 2.98 -4.11 15.23
N ASP A 248 3.98 -3.92 16.10
CA ASP A 248 3.96 -4.39 17.49
C ASP A 248 2.79 -3.78 18.26
N TYR A 249 2.51 -2.49 18.04
CA TYR A 249 1.35 -1.83 18.63
C TYR A 249 0.04 -2.50 18.20
N VAL A 250 -0.18 -2.67 16.91
CA VAL A 250 -1.41 -3.27 16.36
C VAL A 250 -1.57 -4.72 16.80
N ASN A 251 -0.47 -5.49 16.88
CA ASN A 251 -0.50 -6.88 17.32
C ASN A 251 -0.82 -7.04 18.81
N SER A 252 -0.49 -6.04 19.66
CA SER A 252 -0.61 -6.13 21.11
C SER A 252 -1.85 -5.41 21.69
N HIS A 253 -2.55 -4.57 20.92
CA HIS A 253 -3.68 -3.77 21.40
C HIS A 253 -5.01 -4.26 20.85
N SER A 254 -6.10 -3.87 21.53
CA SER A 254 -7.47 -4.15 21.09
C SER A 254 -7.84 -3.34 19.85
N SER A 255 -8.85 -3.78 19.10
CA SER A 255 -9.34 -3.09 17.91
C SER A 255 -9.83 -1.67 18.23
N GLU A 256 -10.41 -1.45 19.41
CA GLU A 256 -10.86 -0.13 19.85
C GLU A 256 -9.69 0.81 20.16
N GLU A 257 -8.62 0.33 20.80
CA GLU A 257 -7.41 1.13 21.07
C GLU A 257 -6.72 1.53 19.77
N ILE A 258 -6.58 0.58 18.84
CA ILE A 258 -6.01 0.83 17.51
C ILE A 258 -6.85 1.87 16.77
N ALA A 259 -8.17 1.69 16.73
CA ALA A 259 -9.09 2.60 16.06
C ALA A 259 -8.98 4.04 16.61
N LYS A 260 -8.88 4.22 17.93
CA LYS A 260 -8.68 5.53 18.56
C LYS A 260 -7.37 6.20 18.13
N VAL A 261 -6.30 5.42 18.03
CA VAL A 261 -4.98 5.95 17.62
C VAL A 261 -5.02 6.39 16.17
N ILE A 262 -5.58 5.57 15.25
CA ILE A 262 -5.54 5.89 13.82
C ILE A 262 -6.68 6.82 13.36
N GLN A 263 -7.68 7.10 14.21
CA GLN A 263 -8.83 7.97 13.88
C GLN A 263 -8.45 9.34 13.28
N PRO A 264 -7.36 10.03 13.72
CA PRO A 264 -6.96 11.29 13.10
C PRO A 264 -6.67 11.21 11.61
N GLN A 265 -6.30 10.04 11.11
CA GLN A 265 -6.09 9.76 9.68
C GLN A 265 -7.41 9.56 8.91
N PHE A 266 -8.50 9.20 9.60
CA PHE A 266 -9.80 8.84 9.03
C PHE A 266 -10.95 9.66 9.64
N LYS A 267 -10.81 10.98 9.64
CA LYS A 267 -11.74 11.92 10.32
C LYS A 267 -13.19 11.79 9.89
N GLU A 268 -13.42 11.42 8.65
CA GLU A 268 -14.78 11.27 8.09
C GLU A 268 -15.42 9.91 8.43
N THR A 269 -14.64 8.97 9.01
CA THR A 269 -15.12 7.63 9.34
C THR A 269 -15.44 7.56 10.84
N PRO A 270 -16.66 7.17 11.25
CA PRO A 270 -17.02 7.00 12.65
C PRO A 270 -16.11 5.98 13.35
N LEU A 271 -15.77 6.24 14.62
CA LEU A 271 -14.88 5.37 15.40
C LEU A 271 -15.37 3.91 15.45
N GLU A 272 -16.68 3.72 15.59
CA GLU A 272 -17.30 2.39 15.58
C GLU A 272 -17.01 1.63 14.27
N LYS A 273 -17.10 2.32 13.14
CA LYS A 273 -16.79 1.74 11.83
C LYS A 273 -15.30 1.40 11.70
N ILE A 274 -14.40 2.29 12.16
CA ILE A 274 -12.97 2.01 12.18
C ILE A 274 -12.68 0.79 13.03
N THR A 275 -13.32 0.69 14.23
CA THR A 275 -13.15 -0.45 15.15
C THR A 275 -13.56 -1.76 14.49
N ALA A 276 -14.74 -1.80 13.85
CA ALA A 276 -15.23 -2.98 13.15
C ALA A 276 -14.29 -3.42 12.00
N ILE A 277 -13.76 -2.45 11.24
CA ILE A 277 -12.80 -2.73 10.16
C ILE A 277 -11.49 -3.30 10.72
N VAL A 278 -10.94 -2.70 11.77
CA VAL A 278 -9.72 -3.18 12.43
C VAL A 278 -9.92 -4.60 12.96
N GLU A 279 -11.09 -4.87 13.58
CA GLU A 279 -11.42 -6.20 14.08
C GLU A 279 -11.47 -7.24 12.95
N ARG A 280 -12.10 -6.91 11.81
CA ARG A 280 -12.15 -7.76 10.62
C ARG A 280 -10.75 -8.07 10.08
N TYR A 281 -9.89 -7.07 9.96
CA TYR A 281 -8.51 -7.26 9.50
C TYR A 281 -7.65 -8.06 10.50
N LYS A 282 -7.85 -7.89 11.80
CA LYS A 282 -7.22 -8.74 12.82
C LYS A 282 -7.69 -10.18 12.73
N PHE A 283 -9.00 -10.39 12.58
CA PHE A 283 -9.58 -11.72 12.48
C PHE A 283 -9.07 -12.52 11.29
N GLN A 284 -8.84 -11.88 10.14
CA GLN A 284 -8.27 -12.54 8.97
C GLN A 284 -6.73 -12.62 8.99
N ASP A 285 -6.06 -12.19 10.06
CA ASP A 285 -4.59 -12.21 10.18
C ASP A 285 -3.89 -11.41 9.05
N THR A 286 -4.37 -10.18 8.84
CA THR A 286 -3.94 -9.32 7.73
C THR A 286 -2.49 -8.84 7.89
N TRP A 287 -2.13 -8.43 9.11
CA TRP A 287 -0.85 -7.81 9.40
C TRP A 287 0.14 -8.82 9.93
N LYS A 288 1.35 -8.76 9.40
CA LYS A 288 2.45 -9.59 9.90
C LYS A 288 2.82 -9.21 11.33
N LYS A 289 3.52 -10.12 12.01
CA LYS A 289 4.13 -9.83 13.32
C LYS A 289 5.41 -9.01 13.19
N ASP A 290 6.07 -9.14 12.05
CA ASP A 290 7.33 -8.47 11.74
C ASP A 290 7.36 -8.01 10.28
N THR A 291 8.32 -7.14 9.96
CA THR A 291 8.50 -6.56 8.63
C THR A 291 9.28 -7.47 7.66
N VAL A 292 9.67 -8.69 8.06
CA VAL A 292 10.44 -9.61 7.19
C VAL A 292 9.61 -10.05 6.00
N PHE A 293 10.11 -9.87 4.80
CA PHE A 293 9.48 -10.31 3.56
C PHE A 293 9.96 -11.73 3.21
N GLU A 294 9.13 -12.72 3.50
CA GLU A 294 9.47 -14.13 3.36
C GLU A 294 9.56 -14.58 1.89
N LYS A 295 10.52 -15.47 1.62
CA LYS A 295 10.74 -16.00 0.26
C LYS A 295 9.55 -16.81 -0.24
N GLU A 296 8.94 -17.60 0.63
CA GLU A 296 7.79 -18.44 0.31
C GLU A 296 6.59 -17.61 -0.16
N SER A 297 6.36 -16.45 0.48
CA SER A 297 5.28 -15.55 0.06
C SER A 297 5.58 -14.87 -1.28
N PHE A 298 6.85 -14.55 -1.56
CA PHE A 298 7.27 -14.02 -2.85
C PHE A 298 7.10 -15.06 -3.98
N GLU A 299 7.40 -16.33 -3.71
CA GLU A 299 7.15 -17.42 -4.67
C GLU A 299 5.67 -17.60 -4.97
N LEU A 300 4.80 -17.51 -3.94
CA LEU A 300 3.35 -17.54 -4.14
C LEU A 300 2.89 -16.34 -4.99
N LEU A 301 3.42 -15.15 -4.76
CA LEU A 301 3.11 -13.99 -5.59
C LEU A 301 3.46 -14.25 -7.07
N GLN A 302 4.63 -14.80 -7.35
CA GLN A 302 5.02 -15.11 -8.71
C GLN A 302 4.11 -16.18 -9.35
N ASN A 303 3.66 -17.18 -8.58
CA ASN A 303 2.68 -18.16 -9.07
C ASN A 303 1.37 -17.46 -9.49
N ILE A 304 0.87 -16.54 -8.67
CA ILE A 304 -0.35 -15.77 -8.98
C ILE A 304 -0.17 -14.95 -10.27
N LEU A 305 0.98 -14.28 -10.42
CA LEU A 305 1.29 -13.48 -11.60
C LEU A 305 1.45 -14.34 -12.87
N GLU A 306 2.07 -15.53 -12.76
CA GLU A 306 2.17 -16.48 -13.88
C GLU A 306 0.80 -16.99 -14.31
N GLU A 307 -0.06 -17.37 -13.36
CA GLU A 307 -1.42 -17.83 -13.63
C GLU A 307 -2.31 -16.73 -14.22
N ALA A 308 -2.06 -15.48 -13.87
CA ALA A 308 -2.72 -14.31 -14.47
C ALA A 308 -2.21 -14.02 -15.90
N GLY A 309 -1.04 -14.57 -16.28
CA GLY A 309 -0.37 -14.26 -17.56
C GLY A 309 0.39 -12.93 -17.54
N GLU A 310 0.63 -12.38 -16.35
CA GLU A 310 1.29 -11.08 -16.13
C GLU A 310 2.80 -11.20 -15.86
N LEU A 311 3.32 -12.43 -15.69
CA LEU A 311 4.73 -12.70 -15.45
C LEU A 311 5.34 -13.52 -16.60
N PRO A 312 6.06 -12.89 -17.54
CA PRO A 312 6.66 -13.61 -18.66
C PRO A 312 7.84 -14.50 -18.25
N ALA A 313 8.52 -14.17 -17.16
CA ALA A 313 9.61 -14.95 -16.58
C ALA A 313 9.76 -14.64 -15.10
N ARG A 314 10.11 -15.65 -14.29
CA ARG A 314 10.37 -15.45 -12.85
C ARG A 314 11.58 -14.57 -12.62
N VAL A 315 11.49 -13.79 -11.56
CA VAL A 315 12.53 -12.87 -11.11
C VAL A 315 13.18 -13.36 -9.82
N PRO A 316 14.49 -13.14 -9.60
CA PRO A 316 15.18 -13.58 -8.40
C PRO A 316 14.69 -12.82 -7.16
N TYR A 317 14.35 -13.55 -6.10
CA TYR A 317 13.99 -12.97 -4.80
C TYR A 317 15.12 -12.08 -4.25
N GLU A 318 16.34 -12.53 -4.33
CA GLU A 318 17.54 -11.89 -3.78
C GLU A 318 17.85 -10.53 -4.44
N GLU A 319 17.33 -10.28 -5.66
CA GLU A 319 17.46 -8.99 -6.33
C GLU A 319 16.38 -8.00 -5.89
N LEU A 320 15.17 -8.49 -5.57
CA LEU A 320 14.01 -7.65 -5.32
C LEU A 320 13.61 -7.53 -3.84
N VAL A 321 14.28 -8.28 -2.96
CA VAL A 321 13.98 -8.26 -1.53
C VAL A 321 15.27 -8.22 -0.71
N THR A 322 15.33 -7.28 0.23
CA THR A 322 16.32 -7.30 1.31
C THR A 322 15.64 -7.45 2.65
N THR A 323 16.12 -8.38 3.49
CA THR A 323 15.59 -8.60 4.85
C THR A 323 16.53 -8.06 5.93
N GLU A 324 17.61 -7.39 5.55
CA GLU A 324 18.64 -6.91 6.47
C GLU A 324 18.06 -5.96 7.51
N PHE A 325 17.29 -4.96 7.06
CA PHE A 325 16.73 -3.92 7.92
C PHE A 325 15.64 -4.48 8.84
N SER A 326 14.78 -5.34 8.31
CA SER A 326 13.73 -6.02 9.07
C SER A 326 14.32 -6.91 10.17
N LYS A 327 15.38 -7.67 9.88
CA LYS A 327 16.06 -8.51 10.89
C LYS A 327 16.74 -7.70 11.98
N LYS A 328 17.28 -6.52 11.65
CA LYS A 328 17.86 -5.60 12.65
C LYS A 328 16.78 -4.93 13.51
N ALA A 329 15.61 -4.63 12.95
CA ALA A 329 14.50 -4.05 13.71
C ALA A 329 13.89 -4.98 14.77
N LEU A 330 14.21 -6.29 14.71
CA LEU A 330 13.77 -7.31 15.67
C LEU A 330 14.78 -7.55 16.82
N GLN A 331 15.95 -6.90 16.82
CA GLN A 331 16.99 -7.02 17.83
C GLN A 331 16.84 -5.99 18.96
#